data_88a75a4c8d40dd43783fbc3b7539a866
#
_entry.id   88a75a4c8d40dd43783fbc3b7539a866
#
_cell.length_a   1.000
_cell.length_b   1.000
_cell.length_c   1.000
_cell.angle_alpha   90.00
_cell.angle_beta   90.00
_cell.angle_gamma   90.00
#
_symmetry.space_group_name_H-M   'P 1'
#
loop_
_entity.id
_entity.type
_entity.pdbx_description
1 polymer ?
#
loop_
_entity_poly.entity_id
_entity_poly.type
_entity_poly.pdbx_seq_one_letter_code
_entity_poly.pdbx_strand_id
1 'polypeptide(L)'
;IIIVAADDNVMPQTVEAINHAQAAGVPMVFAINKIDKPEANPERVKQELVANDVMPEEWGGDVPFCPVSAKTGAGVDELLENVLLQAEMLELKAPVEGPAHGIVIESRLDKGRGPVASILVQCGTLHRGDIVLVGQEFGRVRAMINELGKAQQAAGPSIPVEIQGLSGVPAAGDEVIVLNDERKAREISLFRQ
;
A
#
# COMPACT_ATOMS: atom_id res chain seq x y z
N ILE A 1 -0.07 5.75 7.00
CA ILE A 1 0.24 5.69 8.45
C ILE A 1 1.75 5.66 8.61
N ILE A 2 2.32 6.58 9.41
CA ILE A 2 3.74 6.58 9.79
C ILE A 2 3.84 6.18 11.26
N ILE A 3 4.66 5.17 11.55
CA ILE A 3 4.80 4.61 12.90
C ILE A 3 6.12 5.10 13.51
N VAL A 4 6.03 5.67 14.73
CA VAL A 4 7.18 6.12 15.52
C VAL A 4 7.11 5.49 16.90
N ALA A 5 8.22 5.02 17.43
CA ALA A 5 8.26 4.43 18.75
C ALA A 5 8.33 5.52 19.85
N ALA A 6 7.45 5.43 20.85
CA ALA A 6 7.41 6.40 21.97
C ALA A 6 8.62 6.31 22.90
N ASP A 7 9.37 5.22 22.83
CA ASP A 7 10.59 4.97 23.61
C ASP A 7 11.88 5.36 22.87
N ASP A 8 11.77 5.86 21.64
CA ASP A 8 12.90 6.19 20.78
C ASP A 8 12.79 7.62 20.23
N ASN A 9 13.77 8.07 19.47
CA ASN A 9 13.76 9.36 18.78
C ASN A 9 13.18 9.19 17.36
N VAL A 10 12.89 10.32 16.70
CA VAL A 10 12.55 10.31 15.27
C VAL A 10 13.78 9.89 14.47
N MET A 11 13.73 8.69 13.92
CA MET A 11 14.85 8.09 13.18
C MET A 11 14.91 8.61 11.72
N PRO A 12 16.09 8.54 11.06
CA PRO A 12 16.22 8.96 9.66
C PRO A 12 15.20 8.34 8.70
N GLN A 13 14.83 7.08 8.91
CA GLN A 13 13.81 6.38 8.13
C GLN A 13 12.42 7.02 8.29
N THR A 14 12.11 7.54 9.47
CA THR A 14 10.86 8.27 9.71
C THR A 14 10.84 9.58 8.93
N VAL A 15 11.96 10.32 8.94
CA VAL A 15 12.11 11.57 8.17
C VAL A 15 11.98 11.29 6.66
N GLU A 16 12.58 10.22 6.17
CA GLU A 16 12.44 9.80 4.78
C GLU A 16 10.98 9.51 4.43
N ALA A 17 10.25 8.77 5.26
CA ALA A 17 8.83 8.48 5.07
C ALA A 17 7.97 9.75 5.04
N ILE A 18 8.26 10.72 5.92
CA ILE A 18 7.61 12.04 5.93
C ILE A 18 7.85 12.77 4.62
N ASN A 19 9.12 12.86 4.17
CA ASN A 19 9.47 13.54 2.93
C ASN A 19 8.79 12.90 1.71
N HIS A 20 8.70 11.57 1.65
CA HIS A 20 7.99 10.88 0.59
C HIS A 20 6.49 11.19 0.60
N ALA A 21 5.84 11.17 1.77
CA ALA A 21 4.43 11.48 1.89
C ALA A 21 4.12 12.93 1.50
N GLN A 22 4.95 13.88 1.94
CA GLN A 22 4.85 15.30 1.56
C GLN A 22 5.05 15.50 0.07
N ALA A 23 6.06 14.88 -0.52
CA ALA A 23 6.33 14.95 -1.96
C ALA A 23 5.18 14.36 -2.80
N ALA A 24 4.52 13.32 -2.29
CA ALA A 24 3.34 12.71 -2.92
C ALA A 24 2.04 13.50 -2.67
N GLY A 25 2.05 14.49 -1.77
CA GLY A 25 0.87 15.28 -1.41
C GLY A 25 -0.25 14.45 -0.77
N VAL A 26 0.10 13.36 -0.06
CA VAL A 26 -0.87 12.51 0.63
C VAL A 26 -0.97 12.88 2.10
N PRO A 27 -2.18 12.83 2.72
CA PRO A 27 -2.32 13.06 4.14
C PRO A 27 -1.60 11.99 4.96
N MET A 28 -1.13 12.38 6.14
CA MET A 28 -0.41 11.50 7.06
C MET A 28 -1.20 11.32 8.34
N VAL A 29 -1.12 10.12 8.93
CA VAL A 29 -1.56 9.82 10.29
C VAL A 29 -0.38 9.18 11.03
N PHE A 30 -0.04 9.70 12.21
CA PHE A 30 1.06 9.17 13.01
C PHE A 30 0.57 8.22 14.08
N ALA A 31 1.13 7.02 14.12
CA ALA A 31 0.94 6.08 15.21
C ALA A 31 2.18 6.12 16.12
N ILE A 32 2.04 6.72 17.31
CA ILE A 32 3.10 6.73 18.33
C ILE A 32 2.98 5.42 19.11
N ASN A 33 3.79 4.44 18.72
CA ASN A 33 3.71 3.07 19.23
C ASN A 33 4.53 2.84 20.49
N LYS A 34 4.29 1.72 21.16
CA LYS A 34 4.97 1.29 22.39
C LYS A 34 4.68 2.16 23.63
N ILE A 35 3.48 2.74 23.71
CA ILE A 35 3.07 3.54 24.87
C ILE A 35 2.97 2.70 26.17
N ASP A 36 2.98 1.38 26.07
CA ASP A 36 2.99 0.44 27.18
C ASP A 36 4.34 0.37 27.91
N LYS A 37 5.40 0.93 27.35
CA LYS A 37 6.72 0.93 27.99
C LYS A 37 6.88 2.03 29.03
N PRO A 38 7.61 1.76 30.15
CA PRO A 38 7.84 2.76 31.19
C PRO A 38 8.60 4.02 30.71
N GLU A 39 9.51 3.84 29.73
CA GLU A 39 10.30 4.91 29.11
C GLU A 39 9.59 5.65 27.98
N ALA A 40 8.35 5.28 27.66
CA ALA A 40 7.58 5.92 26.60
C ALA A 40 7.34 7.41 26.89
N ASN A 41 7.65 8.26 25.92
CA ASN A 41 7.42 9.70 26.00
C ASN A 41 6.81 10.22 24.67
N PRO A 42 5.50 10.10 24.49
CA PRO A 42 4.81 10.57 23.28
C PRO A 42 4.99 12.06 23.01
N GLU A 43 5.04 12.90 24.07
CA GLU A 43 5.18 14.34 23.92
C GLU A 43 6.54 14.74 23.34
N ARG A 44 7.61 14.05 23.73
CA ARG A 44 8.93 14.24 23.13
C ARG A 44 8.91 13.94 21.64
N VAL A 45 8.29 12.81 21.25
CA VAL A 45 8.16 12.42 19.83
C VAL A 45 7.38 13.47 19.04
N LYS A 46 6.28 14.00 19.59
CA LYS A 46 5.52 15.09 18.96
C LYS A 46 6.40 16.32 18.71
N GLN A 47 7.20 16.73 19.71
CA GLN A 47 8.12 17.88 19.58
C GLN A 47 9.18 17.66 18.49
N GLU A 48 9.75 16.45 18.41
CA GLU A 48 10.73 16.09 17.37
C GLU A 48 10.09 16.07 15.97
N LEU A 49 8.84 15.65 15.84
CA LEU A 49 8.10 15.67 14.57
C LEU A 49 7.76 17.09 14.12
N VAL A 50 7.44 18.00 15.05
CA VAL A 50 7.27 19.42 14.73
C VAL A 50 8.55 20.04 14.18
N ALA A 51 9.73 19.64 14.68
CA ALA A 51 11.01 20.07 14.12
C ALA A 51 11.25 19.55 12.68
N ASN A 52 10.45 18.60 12.20
CA ASN A 52 10.44 18.08 10.84
C ASN A 52 9.19 18.54 10.05
N ASP A 53 8.65 19.70 10.37
CA ASP A 53 7.49 20.33 9.70
C ASP A 53 6.19 19.52 9.74
N VAL A 54 6.02 18.68 10.78
CA VAL A 54 4.78 17.93 11.01
C VAL A 54 4.09 18.45 12.27
N MET A 55 3.01 19.20 12.11
CA MET A 55 2.28 19.83 13.20
C MET A 55 1.09 18.98 13.64
N PRO A 56 0.99 18.57 14.94
CA PRO A 56 -0.16 17.87 15.48
C PRO A 56 -1.45 18.69 15.41
N GLU A 57 -2.61 18.05 15.23
CA GLU A 57 -3.93 18.70 15.34
C GLU A 57 -4.12 19.39 16.69
N GLU A 58 -3.69 18.77 17.80
CA GLU A 58 -3.75 19.32 19.15
C GLU A 58 -3.02 20.67 19.28
N TRP A 59 -2.05 20.95 18.43
CA TRP A 59 -1.26 22.19 18.45
C TRP A 59 -1.60 23.11 17.27
N GLY A 60 -2.77 22.87 16.62
CA GLY A 60 -3.29 23.71 15.54
C GLY A 60 -2.83 23.31 14.14
N GLY A 61 -2.29 22.14 13.98
CA GLY A 61 -1.97 21.53 12.69
C GLY A 61 -3.14 20.73 12.12
N ASP A 62 -2.84 19.88 11.15
CA ASP A 62 -3.80 19.06 10.41
C ASP A 62 -3.46 17.55 10.45
N VAL A 63 -2.45 17.17 11.23
CA VAL A 63 -1.96 15.79 11.27
C VAL A 63 -2.40 15.09 12.57
N PRO A 64 -3.21 14.02 12.48
CA PRO A 64 -3.60 13.23 13.65
C PRO A 64 -2.42 12.43 14.22
N PHE A 65 -2.25 12.49 15.54
CA PHE A 65 -1.27 11.70 16.28
C PHE A 65 -1.99 10.76 17.23
N CYS A 66 -1.87 9.47 16.99
CA CYS A 66 -2.54 8.42 17.75
C CYS A 66 -1.55 7.65 18.63
N PRO A 67 -1.60 7.81 19.95
CA PRO A 67 -0.82 6.97 20.86
C PRO A 67 -1.36 5.53 20.83
N VAL A 68 -0.49 4.55 20.53
CA VAL A 68 -0.89 3.15 20.38
C VAL A 68 0.09 2.19 21.06
N SER A 69 -0.40 1.01 21.38
CA SER A 69 0.44 -0.13 21.71
C SER A 69 0.04 -1.34 20.88
N ALA A 70 0.86 -1.68 19.90
CA ALA A 70 0.65 -2.87 19.09
C ALA A 70 0.69 -4.18 19.93
N LYS A 71 1.37 -4.15 21.09
CA LYS A 71 1.47 -5.28 22.00
C LYS A 71 0.18 -5.53 22.77
N THR A 72 -0.48 -4.46 23.24
CA THR A 72 -1.69 -4.57 24.07
C THR A 72 -2.98 -4.35 23.28
N GLY A 73 -2.88 -3.79 22.07
CA GLY A 73 -4.02 -3.37 21.25
C GLY A 73 -4.57 -1.98 21.62
N ALA A 74 -4.02 -1.32 22.64
CA ALA A 74 -4.50 0.00 23.08
C ALA A 74 -4.32 1.05 21.96
N GLY A 75 -5.36 1.86 21.72
CA GLY A 75 -5.36 2.97 20.75
C GLY A 75 -5.43 2.54 19.27
N VAL A 76 -5.44 1.25 18.97
CA VAL A 76 -5.45 0.77 17.56
C VAL A 76 -6.79 1.07 16.88
N ASP A 77 -7.90 0.91 17.57
CA ASP A 77 -9.23 1.21 17.02
C ASP A 77 -9.35 2.72 16.70
N GLU A 78 -8.88 3.58 17.60
CA GLU A 78 -8.84 5.02 17.40
C GLU A 78 -7.94 5.43 16.21
N LEU A 79 -6.78 4.78 16.05
CA LEU A 79 -5.92 4.96 14.89
C LEU A 79 -6.66 4.61 13.59
N LEU A 80 -7.40 3.50 13.57
CA LEU A 80 -8.16 3.07 12.39
C LEU A 80 -9.33 4.02 12.10
N GLU A 81 -10.01 4.53 13.12
CA GLU A 81 -11.06 5.55 12.96
C GLU A 81 -10.50 6.83 12.32
N ASN A 82 -9.32 7.31 12.76
CA ASN A 82 -8.66 8.46 12.17
C ASN A 82 -8.28 8.21 10.70
N VAL A 83 -7.79 7.03 10.36
CA VAL A 83 -7.48 6.65 8.97
C VAL A 83 -8.74 6.65 8.11
N LEU A 84 -9.84 6.08 8.60
CA LEU A 84 -11.12 6.07 7.90
C LEU A 84 -11.66 7.49 7.69
N LEU A 85 -11.56 8.34 8.69
CA LEU A 85 -11.98 9.74 8.60
C LEU A 85 -11.18 10.50 7.54
N GLN A 86 -9.86 10.35 7.53
CA GLN A 86 -9.01 10.94 6.50
C GLN A 86 -9.36 10.44 5.10
N ALA A 87 -9.62 9.14 4.95
CA ALA A 87 -10.04 8.56 3.68
C ALA A 87 -11.40 9.10 3.20
N GLU A 88 -12.35 9.31 4.12
CA GLU A 88 -13.67 9.88 3.82
C GLU A 88 -13.55 11.34 3.35
N MET A 89 -12.71 12.13 4.01
CA MET A 89 -12.46 13.54 3.64
C MET A 89 -11.85 13.67 2.23
N LEU A 90 -11.09 12.70 1.78
CA LEU A 90 -10.50 12.68 0.44
C LEU A 90 -11.53 12.35 -0.66
N GLU A 91 -12.72 11.83 -0.32
CA GLU A 91 -13.75 11.41 -1.28
C GLU A 91 -13.21 10.53 -2.42
N LEU A 92 -12.32 9.59 -2.11
CA LEU A 92 -11.67 8.74 -3.11
C LEU A 92 -12.69 7.88 -3.83
N LYS A 93 -12.72 7.97 -5.16
CA LYS A 93 -13.62 7.24 -6.04
C LYS A 93 -12.85 6.60 -7.17
N ALA A 94 -13.22 5.38 -7.54
CA ALA A 94 -12.66 4.68 -8.67
C ALA A 94 -13.76 3.89 -9.41
N PRO A 95 -13.72 3.81 -10.75
CA PRO A 95 -14.63 2.97 -11.50
C PRO A 95 -14.38 1.49 -11.16
N VAL A 96 -15.44 0.76 -10.91
CA VAL A 96 -15.41 -0.68 -10.62
C VAL A 96 -15.51 -1.50 -11.91
N GLU A 97 -16.27 -1.00 -12.86
CA GLU A 97 -16.49 -1.66 -14.15
C GLU A 97 -15.33 -1.38 -15.12
N GLY A 98 -15.06 -2.35 -15.98
CA GLY A 98 -14.04 -2.26 -17.02
C GLY A 98 -12.75 -3.02 -16.70
N PRO A 99 -11.79 -3.00 -17.65
CA PRO A 99 -10.51 -3.68 -17.49
C PRO A 99 -9.72 -3.08 -16.31
N ALA A 100 -9.12 -3.96 -15.53
CA ALA A 100 -8.37 -3.53 -14.35
C ALA A 100 -7.10 -2.79 -14.75
N HIS A 101 -6.80 -1.78 -13.95
CA HIS A 101 -5.54 -1.07 -13.93
C HIS A 101 -5.02 -1.04 -12.49
N GLY A 102 -3.74 -1.26 -12.30
CA GLY A 102 -3.15 -1.33 -10.96
C GLY A 102 -1.65 -1.17 -10.98
N ILE A 103 -1.04 -1.42 -9.85
CA ILE A 103 0.40 -1.29 -9.62
C ILE A 103 0.94 -2.51 -8.88
N VAL A 104 2.17 -2.90 -9.20
CA VAL A 104 2.89 -3.95 -8.47
C VAL A 104 3.41 -3.38 -7.14
N ILE A 105 3.00 -3.99 -6.03
CA ILE A 105 3.50 -3.66 -4.69
C ILE A 105 4.84 -4.38 -4.47
N GLU A 106 4.85 -5.68 -4.74
CA GLU A 106 6.01 -6.55 -4.59
C GLU A 106 5.91 -7.75 -5.54
N SER A 107 7.03 -8.37 -5.83
CA SER A 107 7.09 -9.58 -6.65
C SER A 107 8.24 -10.48 -6.22
N ARG A 108 8.12 -11.77 -6.54
CA ARG A 108 9.15 -12.76 -6.26
C ARG A 108 9.05 -13.96 -7.17
N LEU A 109 10.14 -14.70 -7.26
CA LEU A 109 10.13 -16.03 -7.87
C LEU A 109 9.89 -17.08 -6.79
N ASP A 110 8.72 -17.70 -6.81
CA ASP A 110 8.34 -18.77 -5.90
C ASP A 110 8.76 -20.13 -6.50
N LYS A 111 9.37 -21.00 -5.67
CA LYS A 111 9.90 -22.30 -6.13
C LYS A 111 8.83 -23.27 -6.67
N GLY A 112 7.58 -23.13 -6.20
CA GLY A 112 6.46 -24.02 -6.60
C GLY A 112 5.46 -23.39 -7.55
N ARG A 113 5.33 -22.06 -7.49
CA ARG A 113 4.30 -21.29 -8.20
C ARG A 113 4.84 -20.45 -9.36
N GLY A 114 6.17 -20.36 -9.50
CA GLY A 114 6.83 -19.51 -10.50
C GLY A 114 6.79 -18.03 -10.13
N PRO A 115 6.79 -17.12 -11.12
CA PRO A 115 6.64 -15.68 -10.87
C PRO A 115 5.32 -15.37 -10.18
N VAL A 116 5.40 -14.62 -9.08
CA VAL A 116 4.29 -14.19 -8.25
C VAL A 116 4.40 -12.70 -8.01
N ALA A 117 3.32 -11.96 -8.18
CA ALA A 117 3.26 -10.53 -7.96
C ALA A 117 2.05 -10.15 -7.11
N SER A 118 2.27 -9.34 -6.07
CA SER A 118 1.21 -8.67 -5.31
C SER A 118 0.86 -7.38 -6.02
N ILE A 119 -0.39 -7.25 -6.42
CA ILE A 119 -0.93 -6.12 -7.19
C ILE A 119 -1.96 -5.39 -6.36
N LEU A 120 -1.90 -4.07 -6.33
CA LEU A 120 -2.98 -3.22 -5.86
C LEU A 120 -3.80 -2.77 -7.07
N VAL A 121 -5.04 -3.22 -7.16
CA VAL A 121 -5.98 -2.75 -8.17
C VAL A 121 -6.38 -1.31 -7.84
N GLN A 122 -6.27 -0.40 -8.80
CA GLN A 122 -6.60 1.01 -8.63
C GLN A 122 -7.92 1.39 -9.28
N CYS A 123 -8.26 0.78 -10.41
CA CYS A 123 -9.57 0.94 -11.06
C CYS A 123 -9.92 -0.31 -11.88
N GLY A 124 -11.18 -0.44 -12.26
CA GLY A 124 -11.70 -1.64 -12.94
C GLY A 124 -11.73 -2.86 -12.01
N THR A 125 -12.01 -4.01 -12.58
CA THR A 125 -12.01 -5.29 -11.84
C THR A 125 -11.12 -6.31 -12.56
N LEU A 126 -10.14 -6.84 -11.81
CA LEU A 126 -9.27 -7.90 -12.27
C LEU A 126 -9.95 -9.25 -12.04
N HIS A 127 -9.99 -10.10 -13.06
CA HIS A 127 -10.58 -11.44 -12.96
C HIS A 127 -9.52 -12.51 -13.18
N ARG A 128 -9.75 -13.67 -12.58
CA ARG A 128 -9.01 -14.87 -12.93
C ARG A 128 -9.27 -15.21 -14.39
N GLY A 129 -8.20 -15.43 -15.15
CA GLY A 129 -8.24 -15.69 -16.58
C GLY A 129 -7.91 -14.48 -17.45
N ASP A 130 -7.90 -13.27 -16.89
CA ASP A 130 -7.53 -12.05 -17.61
C ASP A 130 -6.08 -12.14 -18.12
N ILE A 131 -5.86 -11.49 -19.26
CA ILE A 131 -4.53 -11.31 -19.84
C ILE A 131 -4.01 -9.99 -19.32
N VAL A 132 -2.86 -10.02 -18.66
CA VAL A 132 -2.24 -8.84 -18.07
C VAL A 132 -0.88 -8.56 -18.71
N LEU A 133 -0.60 -7.27 -18.85
CA LEU A 133 0.73 -6.74 -19.10
C LEU A 133 1.19 -6.03 -17.82
N VAL A 134 2.36 -6.39 -17.32
CA VAL A 134 2.91 -5.90 -16.05
C VAL A 134 4.33 -5.45 -16.29
N GLY A 135 4.55 -4.13 -16.43
CA GLY A 135 5.84 -3.62 -16.84
C GLY A 135 6.28 -4.20 -18.19
N GLN A 136 7.35 -5.02 -18.15
CA GLN A 136 7.89 -5.76 -19.29
C GLN A 136 7.39 -7.21 -19.37
N GLU A 137 6.67 -7.67 -18.36
CA GLU A 137 6.16 -9.02 -18.27
C GLU A 137 4.71 -9.09 -18.73
N PHE A 138 4.27 -10.25 -19.18
CA PHE A 138 2.88 -10.49 -19.52
C PHE A 138 2.44 -11.89 -19.07
N GLY A 139 1.17 -12.14 -19.07
CA GLY A 139 0.66 -13.49 -18.79
C GLY A 139 -0.84 -13.54 -18.59
N ARG A 140 -1.32 -14.75 -18.33
CA ARG A 140 -2.72 -15.00 -17.97
C ARG A 140 -2.83 -15.25 -16.47
N VAL A 141 -3.68 -14.50 -15.79
CA VAL A 141 -3.95 -14.69 -14.37
C VAL A 141 -4.50 -16.09 -14.10
N ARG A 142 -3.65 -17.00 -13.68
CA ARG A 142 -4.01 -18.40 -13.38
C ARG A 142 -4.66 -18.55 -12.02
N ALA A 143 -4.18 -17.80 -11.05
CA ALA A 143 -4.71 -17.76 -9.69
C ALA A 143 -4.58 -16.34 -9.12
N MET A 144 -5.54 -15.99 -8.27
CA MET A 144 -5.50 -14.79 -7.43
C MET A 144 -5.73 -15.23 -5.99
N ILE A 145 -4.94 -14.70 -5.08
CA ILE A 145 -4.96 -15.04 -3.67
C ILE A 145 -5.03 -13.74 -2.86
N ASN A 146 -5.93 -13.66 -1.89
CA ASN A 146 -6.03 -12.51 -1.02
C ASN A 146 -5.00 -12.57 0.14
N GLU A 147 -4.99 -11.55 0.99
CA GLU A 147 -4.12 -11.42 2.17
C GLU A 147 -4.31 -12.54 3.20
N LEU A 148 -5.43 -13.25 3.17
CA LEU A 148 -5.72 -14.39 4.04
C LEU A 148 -5.30 -15.75 3.41
N GLY A 149 -4.64 -15.73 2.24
CA GLY A 149 -4.26 -16.94 1.52
C GLY A 149 -5.42 -17.65 0.81
N LYS A 150 -6.59 -17.01 0.69
CA LYS A 150 -7.77 -17.59 0.04
C LYS A 150 -7.83 -17.21 -1.44
N ALA A 151 -8.21 -18.19 -2.26
CA ALA A 151 -8.41 -17.98 -3.69
C ALA A 151 -9.58 -17.01 -3.95
N GLN A 152 -9.35 -16.07 -4.88
CA GLN A 152 -10.32 -15.09 -5.34
C GLN A 152 -10.61 -15.28 -6.84
N GLN A 153 -11.81 -14.95 -7.28
CA GLN A 153 -12.18 -14.94 -8.68
C GLN A 153 -12.10 -13.55 -9.31
N ALA A 154 -12.27 -12.51 -8.50
CA ALA A 154 -12.22 -11.12 -8.91
C ALA A 154 -11.64 -10.24 -7.79
N ALA A 155 -11.03 -9.13 -8.19
CA ALA A 155 -10.54 -8.08 -7.29
C ALA A 155 -10.85 -6.71 -7.88
N GLY A 156 -11.64 -5.92 -7.16
CA GLY A 156 -11.99 -4.54 -7.50
C GLY A 156 -10.97 -3.51 -7.01
N PRO A 157 -11.25 -2.21 -7.17
CA PRO A 157 -10.37 -1.13 -6.74
C PRO A 157 -10.05 -1.19 -5.24
N SER A 158 -8.81 -0.83 -4.89
CA SER A 158 -8.24 -0.84 -3.54
C SER A 158 -8.08 -2.22 -2.91
N ILE A 159 -8.26 -3.29 -3.68
CA ILE A 159 -8.08 -4.66 -3.21
C ILE A 159 -6.70 -5.16 -3.63
N PRO A 160 -5.81 -5.48 -2.69
CA PRO A 160 -4.54 -6.13 -2.99
C PRO A 160 -4.75 -7.63 -3.24
N VAL A 161 -4.12 -8.16 -4.28
CA VAL A 161 -4.14 -9.59 -4.60
C VAL A 161 -2.78 -10.06 -5.08
N GLU A 162 -2.40 -11.26 -4.67
CA GLU A 162 -1.25 -11.98 -5.23
C GLU A 162 -1.71 -12.72 -6.49
N ILE A 163 -1.08 -12.46 -7.62
CA ILE A 163 -1.36 -13.15 -8.89
C ILE A 163 -0.24 -14.08 -9.31
N GLN A 164 -0.60 -15.11 -10.07
CA GLN A 164 0.30 -16.10 -10.67
C GLN A 164 0.01 -16.23 -12.15
N GLY A 165 1.05 -16.58 -12.93
CA GLY A 165 0.90 -16.84 -14.37
C GLY A 165 1.62 -15.85 -15.26
N LEU A 166 2.46 -14.98 -14.70
CA LEU A 166 3.32 -14.06 -15.45
C LEU A 166 4.50 -14.78 -16.11
N SER A 167 5.02 -14.20 -17.18
CA SER A 167 6.20 -14.68 -17.93
C SER A 167 7.51 -14.55 -17.15
N GLY A 168 7.58 -13.58 -16.26
CA GLY A 168 8.74 -13.30 -15.42
C GLY A 168 8.33 -12.53 -14.16
N VAL A 169 9.33 -12.05 -13.41
CA VAL A 169 9.14 -11.30 -12.15
C VAL A 169 9.19 -9.81 -12.47
N PRO A 170 8.05 -9.08 -12.39
CA PRO A 170 8.04 -7.63 -12.63
C PRO A 170 8.73 -6.87 -11.51
N ALA A 171 9.04 -5.60 -11.74
CA ALA A 171 9.55 -4.72 -10.71
C ALA A 171 8.41 -4.14 -9.83
N ALA A 172 8.73 -3.86 -8.55
CA ALA A 172 7.83 -3.07 -7.71
C ALA A 172 7.65 -1.67 -8.33
N GLY A 173 6.41 -1.19 -8.37
CA GLY A 173 6.06 0.06 -9.05
C GLY A 173 5.65 -0.10 -10.52
N ASP A 174 5.84 -1.29 -11.12
CA ASP A 174 5.38 -1.54 -12.49
C ASP A 174 3.85 -1.43 -12.60
N GLU A 175 3.41 -0.85 -13.70
CA GLU A 175 2.00 -0.72 -14.04
C GLU A 175 1.43 -2.04 -14.51
N VAL A 176 0.21 -2.33 -14.06
CA VAL A 176 -0.58 -3.51 -14.45
C VAL A 176 -1.78 -3.08 -15.26
N ILE A 177 -1.91 -3.61 -16.47
CA ILE A 177 -3.07 -3.38 -17.33
C ILE A 177 -3.64 -4.68 -17.87
N VAL A 178 -4.97 -4.78 -17.92
CA VAL A 178 -5.67 -5.88 -18.56
C VAL A 178 -5.81 -5.60 -20.04
N LEU A 179 -5.49 -6.60 -20.86
CA LEU A 179 -5.62 -6.56 -22.32
C LEU A 179 -6.57 -7.66 -22.80
N ASN A 180 -7.20 -7.43 -23.93
CA ASN A 180 -8.14 -8.40 -24.52
C ASN A 180 -7.45 -9.46 -25.40
N ASP A 181 -6.16 -9.27 -25.74
CA ASP A 181 -5.41 -10.12 -26.65
C ASP A 181 -4.01 -10.43 -26.11
N GLU A 182 -3.73 -11.73 -25.96
CA GLU A 182 -2.44 -12.23 -25.46
C GLU A 182 -1.28 -11.96 -26.44
N ARG A 183 -1.57 -11.98 -27.77
CA ARG A 183 -0.53 -11.65 -28.78
C ARG A 183 -0.08 -10.21 -28.63
N LYS A 184 -1.05 -9.31 -28.47
CA LYS A 184 -0.77 -7.88 -28.25
C LYS A 184 0.01 -7.65 -26.95
N ALA A 185 -0.34 -8.34 -25.86
CA ALA A 185 0.41 -8.28 -24.61
C ALA A 185 1.87 -8.69 -24.80
N ARG A 186 2.09 -9.81 -25.53
CA ARG A 186 3.43 -10.30 -25.86
C ARG A 186 4.23 -9.34 -26.74
N GLU A 187 3.61 -8.79 -27.77
CA GLU A 187 4.27 -7.81 -28.66
C GLU A 187 4.72 -6.57 -27.90
N ILE A 188 3.87 -6.01 -27.04
CA ILE A 188 4.21 -4.85 -26.21
C ILE A 188 5.33 -5.20 -25.22
N SER A 189 5.23 -6.37 -24.59
CA SER A 189 6.27 -6.87 -23.68
C SER A 189 7.65 -6.94 -24.38
N LEU A 190 7.71 -7.53 -25.55
CA LEU A 190 8.95 -7.63 -26.35
C LEU A 190 9.49 -6.24 -26.78
N PHE A 191 8.61 -5.28 -27.01
CA PHE A 191 9.03 -3.91 -27.35
C PHE A 191 9.60 -3.15 -26.16
N ARG A 192 9.15 -3.48 -24.94
CA ARG A 192 9.62 -2.85 -23.70
C ARG A 192 10.90 -3.48 -23.13
N GLN A 193 11.27 -4.68 -23.54
CA GLN A 193 12.53 -5.37 -23.20
C GLN A 193 13.71 -4.82 -24.02
#